data_327e52c20b2a69ef73aa38a56b380e19
#
_entry.id   327e52c20b2a69ef73aa38a56b380e19
#
_cell.length_a   1.000
_cell.length_b   1.000
_cell.length_c   1.000
_cell.angle_alpha   90.00
_cell.angle_beta   90.00
_cell.angle_gamma   90.00
#
_symmetry.space_group_name_H-M   'P 1'
#
loop_
_entity.id
_entity.type
_entity.pdbx_description
1 polymer ?
#
loop_
_entity_poly.entity_id
_entity_poly.type
_entity_poly.pdbx_seq_one_letter_code
_entity_poly.pdbx_strand_id
1 'polypeptide(L)'
;MQCYENDLTYEEYVGVRESVGWSNYEKDFVENAIHNSIYCIKIVENKQTIAMGRLIGDGLYYLIVDVVVMPEFQGKGIGSGMLDRILKYIEIRTPVGGRASVQLIAEKGKEEFYIKKGF
;
A
#
# COMPACT_ATOMS: atom_id res chain seq x y z
N MET A 1 -12.10 4.70 -12.37
CA MET A 1 -11.07 4.12 -11.48
C MET A 1 -11.70 3.11 -10.55
N GLN A 2 -11.08 1.97 -10.41
CA GLN A 2 -11.61 0.90 -9.57
C GLN A 2 -10.58 0.51 -8.52
N CYS A 3 -11.07 0.17 -7.32
CA CYS A 3 -10.24 -0.26 -6.21
C CYS A 3 -10.51 -1.74 -5.95
N TYR A 4 -9.44 -2.53 -5.83
CA TYR A 4 -9.53 -3.96 -5.50
C TYR A 4 -8.70 -4.25 -4.27
N GLU A 5 -9.20 -5.17 -3.45
CA GLU A 5 -8.53 -5.57 -2.21
C GLU A 5 -8.06 -7.02 -2.31
N ASN A 6 -6.85 -7.27 -1.81
CA ASN A 6 -6.27 -8.62 -1.74
C ASN A 6 -6.22 -9.35 -3.08
N ASP A 7 -5.92 -8.62 -4.15
CA ASP A 7 -5.91 -9.14 -5.52
C ASP A 7 -4.72 -8.59 -6.32
N LEU A 8 -3.61 -8.32 -5.64
CA LEU A 8 -2.40 -7.80 -6.28
C LEU A 8 -1.57 -8.96 -6.83
N THR A 9 -1.18 -8.86 -8.11
CA THR A 9 -0.31 -9.85 -8.75
C THR A 9 1.13 -9.41 -8.78
N TYR A 10 2.04 -10.37 -9.02
CA TYR A 10 3.46 -10.08 -9.20
C TYR A 10 3.70 -9.06 -10.33
N GLU A 11 3.05 -9.26 -11.48
CA GLU A 11 3.23 -8.40 -12.64
C GLU A 11 2.78 -6.96 -12.35
N GLU A 12 1.68 -6.81 -11.64
CA GLU A 12 1.20 -5.49 -11.22
C GLU A 12 2.14 -4.83 -10.23
N TYR A 13 2.62 -5.59 -9.26
CA TYR A 13 3.58 -5.13 -8.25
C TYR A 13 4.85 -4.58 -8.92
N VAL A 14 5.43 -5.36 -9.82
CA VAL A 14 6.64 -5.00 -10.55
C VAL A 14 6.40 -3.76 -11.42
N GLY A 15 5.30 -3.73 -12.16
CA GLY A 15 5.00 -2.62 -13.05
C GLY A 15 4.84 -1.29 -12.32
N VAL A 16 4.16 -1.29 -11.18
CA VAL A 16 3.98 -0.08 -10.39
C VAL A 16 5.31 0.39 -9.79
N ARG A 17 6.13 -0.53 -9.26
CA ARG A 17 7.44 -0.17 -8.71
C ARG A 17 8.36 0.41 -9.77
N GLU A 18 8.39 -0.21 -10.96
CA GLU A 18 9.24 0.27 -12.06
C GLU A 18 8.82 1.66 -12.53
N SER A 19 7.54 2.00 -12.45
CA SER A 19 7.05 3.30 -12.88
C SER A 19 7.66 4.47 -12.09
N VAL A 20 8.12 4.21 -10.87
CA VAL A 20 8.77 5.21 -10.01
C VAL A 20 10.28 4.96 -9.87
N GLY A 21 10.83 4.06 -10.67
CA GLY A 21 12.28 3.82 -10.71
C GLY A 21 12.81 2.91 -9.61
N TRP A 22 11.94 2.19 -8.90
CA TRP A 22 12.39 1.26 -7.88
C TRP A 22 12.88 -0.05 -8.52
N SER A 23 13.95 -0.61 -7.97
CA SER A 23 14.41 -1.94 -8.37
C SER A 23 13.47 -3.01 -7.81
N ASN A 24 13.43 -4.16 -8.46
CA ASN A 24 12.56 -5.26 -8.08
C ASN A 24 13.33 -6.42 -7.47
N TYR A 25 12.61 -7.22 -6.73
CA TYR A 25 13.08 -8.45 -6.12
C TYR A 25 12.73 -9.63 -7.01
N GLU A 26 13.26 -10.80 -6.69
CA GLU A 26 12.98 -12.02 -7.43
C GLU A 26 11.52 -12.41 -7.30
N LYS A 27 10.98 -13.05 -8.35
CA LYS A 27 9.56 -13.36 -8.46
C LYS A 27 9.02 -14.16 -7.29
N ASP A 28 9.73 -15.23 -6.90
CA ASP A 28 9.26 -16.09 -5.81
C ASP A 28 9.18 -15.35 -4.49
N PHE A 29 10.12 -14.45 -4.24
CA PHE A 29 10.13 -13.63 -3.03
C PHE A 29 8.94 -12.66 -3.02
N VAL A 30 8.66 -12.04 -4.17
CA VAL A 30 7.56 -11.10 -4.29
C VAL A 30 6.22 -11.81 -4.12
N GLU A 31 6.02 -12.93 -4.79
CA GLU A 31 4.77 -13.69 -4.68
C GLU A 31 4.52 -14.15 -3.24
N ASN A 32 5.57 -14.62 -2.56
CA ASN A 32 5.48 -15.02 -1.17
C ASN A 32 5.15 -13.83 -0.26
N ALA A 33 5.79 -12.69 -0.50
CA ALA A 33 5.54 -11.48 0.28
C ALA A 33 4.10 -10.97 0.12
N ILE A 34 3.60 -10.97 -1.11
CA ILE A 34 2.21 -10.57 -1.38
C ILE A 34 1.25 -11.54 -0.67
N HIS A 35 1.50 -12.83 -0.79
CA HIS A 35 0.67 -13.86 -0.16
C HIS A 35 0.64 -13.71 1.37
N ASN A 36 1.74 -13.33 1.98
CA ASN A 36 1.85 -13.16 3.42
C ASN A 36 1.45 -11.77 3.91
N SER A 37 1.03 -10.88 3.03
CA SER A 37 0.54 -9.57 3.42
C SER A 37 -0.82 -9.74 4.12
N ILE A 38 -1.03 -8.94 5.17
CA ILE A 38 -2.32 -8.92 5.88
C ILE A 38 -3.40 -8.36 4.98
N TYR A 39 -3.05 -7.35 4.18
CA TYR A 39 -3.99 -6.64 3.34
C TYR A 39 -3.21 -5.98 2.20
N CYS A 40 -3.75 -6.06 1.00
CA CYS A 40 -3.22 -5.37 -0.17
C CYS A 40 -4.35 -4.59 -0.83
N ILE A 41 -4.00 -3.45 -1.40
CA ILE A 41 -4.94 -2.61 -2.15
C ILE A 41 -4.29 -2.25 -3.48
N LYS A 42 -5.10 -2.21 -4.53
CA LYS A 42 -4.65 -1.71 -5.83
C LYS A 42 -5.74 -0.86 -6.48
N ILE A 43 -5.32 0.09 -7.28
CA ILE A 43 -6.21 0.95 -8.06
C ILE A 43 -5.97 0.64 -9.53
N VAL A 44 -7.06 0.43 -10.28
CA VAL A 44 -7.01 0.09 -11.70
C VAL A 44 -7.72 1.18 -12.50
N GLU A 45 -7.07 1.64 -13.57
CA GLU A 45 -7.62 2.60 -14.54
C GLU A 45 -7.38 2.04 -15.94
N ASN A 46 -8.43 1.95 -16.76
CA ASN A 46 -8.32 1.43 -18.13
C ASN A 46 -7.56 0.10 -18.19
N LYS A 47 -7.94 -0.85 -17.32
CA LYS A 47 -7.35 -2.20 -17.25
C LYS A 47 -5.88 -2.22 -16.84
N GLN A 48 -5.34 -1.11 -16.38
CA GLN A 48 -3.97 -1.01 -15.89
C GLN A 48 -3.96 -0.74 -14.40
N THR A 49 -3.18 -1.49 -13.63
CA THR A 49 -2.94 -1.19 -12.22
C THR A 49 -1.99 -0.01 -12.13
N ILE A 50 -2.46 1.08 -11.52
CA ILE A 50 -1.75 2.36 -11.49
C ILE A 50 -1.26 2.73 -10.10
N ALA A 51 -1.69 2.01 -9.08
CA ALA A 51 -1.31 2.30 -7.70
C ALA A 51 -1.49 1.05 -6.84
N MET A 52 -0.74 0.98 -5.75
CA MET A 52 -0.83 -0.14 -4.82
C MET A 52 -0.40 0.29 -3.41
N GLY A 53 -0.76 -0.54 -2.44
CA GLY A 53 -0.27 -0.46 -1.07
C GLY A 53 -0.36 -1.82 -0.40
N ARG A 54 0.52 -2.10 0.57
CA ARG A 54 0.50 -3.35 1.32
C ARG A 54 0.57 -3.09 2.82
N LEU A 55 -0.06 -3.97 3.58
CA LEU A 55 -0.03 -3.95 5.03
C LEU A 55 0.53 -5.27 5.53
N ILE A 56 1.58 -5.21 6.36
CA ILE A 56 2.15 -6.39 7.01
C ILE A 56 2.15 -6.20 8.52
N GLY A 57 2.24 -7.30 9.26
CA GLY A 57 2.24 -7.24 10.71
C GLY A 57 1.54 -8.44 11.34
N ASP A 58 1.27 -8.34 12.63
CA ASP A 58 0.70 -9.44 13.41
C ASP A 58 -0.63 -9.09 14.09
N GLY A 59 -1.19 -7.91 13.80
CA GLY A 59 -2.44 -7.48 14.41
C GLY A 59 -2.24 -6.57 15.63
N LEU A 60 -1.07 -6.58 16.22
CA LEU A 60 -0.66 -5.68 17.28
C LEU A 60 0.27 -4.60 16.72
N TYR A 61 1.22 -5.02 15.93
CA TYR A 61 2.12 -4.15 15.19
C TYR A 61 1.84 -4.26 13.71
N TYR A 62 1.69 -3.11 13.06
CA TYR A 62 1.44 -3.03 11.63
C TYR A 62 2.51 -2.19 10.97
N LEU A 63 2.88 -2.57 9.75
CA LEU A 63 3.78 -1.80 8.90
C LEU A 63 3.13 -1.62 7.53
N ILE A 64 2.95 -0.37 7.12
CA ILE A 64 2.44 -0.02 5.80
C ILE A 64 3.63 0.12 4.87
N VAL A 65 3.63 -0.63 3.78
CA VAL A 65 4.75 -0.68 2.82
C VAL A 65 4.23 -0.57 1.39
N ASP A 66 5.13 -0.21 0.49
CA ASP A 66 4.85 -0.20 -0.96
C ASP A 66 3.64 0.63 -1.35
N VAL A 67 3.45 1.79 -0.73
CA VAL A 67 2.42 2.73 -1.14
C VAL A 67 2.97 3.53 -2.30
N VAL A 68 2.54 3.19 -3.51
CA VAL A 68 3.06 3.76 -4.74
C VAL A 68 1.92 4.12 -5.68
N VAL A 69 2.01 5.30 -6.28
CA VAL A 69 1.11 5.75 -7.35
C VAL A 69 1.96 6.06 -8.56
N MET A 70 1.59 5.55 -9.73
CA MET A 70 2.31 5.87 -10.97
C MET A 70 2.37 7.38 -11.19
N PRO A 71 3.50 7.91 -11.72
CA PRO A 71 3.69 9.37 -11.82
C PRO A 71 2.55 10.12 -12.47
N GLU A 72 1.96 9.59 -13.54
CA GLU A 72 0.87 10.26 -14.27
C GLU A 72 -0.38 10.44 -13.43
N PHE A 73 -0.53 9.67 -12.37
CA PHE A 73 -1.73 9.67 -11.52
C PHE A 73 -1.49 10.28 -10.14
N GLN A 74 -0.29 10.77 -9.88
CA GLN A 74 0.02 11.46 -8.62
C GLN A 74 -0.68 12.81 -8.53
N GLY A 75 -0.88 13.29 -7.30
CA GLY A 75 -1.52 14.59 -7.09
C GLY A 75 -3.03 14.59 -7.25
N LYS A 76 -3.68 13.43 -7.31
CA LYS A 76 -5.14 13.30 -7.51
C LYS A 76 -5.85 12.69 -6.30
N GLY A 77 -5.15 12.53 -5.18
CA GLY A 77 -5.74 11.97 -3.96
C GLY A 77 -5.78 10.45 -3.90
N ILE A 78 -5.18 9.74 -4.86
CA ILE A 78 -5.23 8.28 -4.91
C ILE A 78 -4.46 7.67 -3.74
N GLY A 79 -3.24 8.14 -3.48
CA GLY A 79 -2.44 7.66 -2.35
C GLY A 79 -3.12 7.90 -1.03
N SER A 80 -3.71 9.08 -0.85
CA SER A 80 -4.46 9.43 0.36
C SER A 80 -5.66 8.51 0.55
N GLY A 81 -6.39 8.22 -0.52
CA GLY A 81 -7.54 7.31 -0.47
C GLY A 81 -7.15 5.88 -0.12
N MET A 82 -6.01 5.40 -0.65
CA MET A 82 -5.50 4.08 -0.30
C MET A 82 -5.11 4.00 1.18
N LEU A 83 -4.43 5.02 1.69
CA LEU A 83 -4.06 5.07 3.11
C LEU A 83 -5.29 5.07 4.00
N ASP A 84 -6.33 5.83 3.65
CA ASP A 84 -7.57 5.85 4.41
C ASP A 84 -8.20 4.45 4.49
N ARG A 85 -8.17 3.69 3.40
CA ARG A 85 -8.68 2.32 3.39
C ARG A 85 -7.84 1.37 4.23
N ILE A 86 -6.52 1.50 4.17
CA ILE A 86 -5.62 0.68 5.00
C ILE A 86 -5.86 0.98 6.48
N LEU A 87 -5.92 2.24 6.84
CA LEU A 87 -6.16 2.65 8.23
C LEU A 87 -7.55 2.20 8.72
N LYS A 88 -8.55 2.23 7.85
CA LYS A 88 -9.88 1.72 8.18
C LYS A 88 -9.87 0.22 8.41
N TYR A 89 -9.11 -0.51 7.61
CA TYR A 89 -8.92 -1.94 7.81
C TYR A 89 -8.38 -2.23 9.23
N ILE A 90 -7.35 -1.49 9.65
CA ILE A 90 -6.75 -1.62 10.97
C ILE A 90 -7.75 -1.25 12.07
N GLU A 91 -8.46 -0.13 11.90
CA GLU A 91 -9.43 0.37 12.87
C GLU A 91 -10.53 -0.66 13.15
N ILE A 92 -11.09 -1.26 12.11
CA ILE A 92 -12.16 -2.24 12.25
C ILE A 92 -11.70 -3.47 13.04
N ARG A 93 -10.45 -3.84 12.94
CA ARG A 93 -9.88 -5.03 13.58
C ARG A 93 -9.27 -4.76 14.95
N THR A 94 -9.15 -3.49 15.34
CA THR A 94 -8.66 -3.13 16.66
C THR A 94 -9.81 -3.18 17.65
N PRO A 95 -9.66 -3.91 18.79
CA PRO A 95 -10.74 -3.99 19.78
C PRO A 95 -11.13 -2.61 20.32
N VAL A 96 -12.38 -2.45 20.66
CA VAL A 96 -12.90 -1.22 21.26
C VAL A 96 -12.11 -0.90 22.53
N GLY A 97 -11.58 0.33 22.61
CA GLY A 97 -10.73 0.76 23.72
C GLY A 97 -9.30 0.29 23.62
N GLY A 98 -8.98 -0.55 22.60
CA GLY A 98 -7.64 -0.99 22.35
C GLY A 98 -6.92 -0.07 21.36
N ARG A 99 -5.67 -0.41 21.10
CA ARG A 99 -4.86 0.31 20.10
C ARG A 99 -3.89 -0.64 19.43
N ALA A 100 -3.51 -0.32 18.21
CA ALA A 100 -2.45 -1.02 17.48
C ALA A 100 -1.32 -0.03 17.21
N SER A 101 -0.10 -0.55 17.10
CA SER A 101 1.05 0.24 16.69
C SER A 101 1.14 0.22 15.18
N VAL A 102 1.06 1.38 14.55
CA VAL A 102 1.08 1.49 13.08
C VAL A 102 2.28 2.32 12.66
N GLN A 103 3.13 1.75 11.82
CA GLN A 103 4.30 2.41 11.28
C GLN A 103 4.23 2.38 9.75
N LEU A 104 5.04 3.22 9.12
CA LEU A 104 5.03 3.34 7.67
C LEU A 104 6.45 3.54 7.18
N ILE A 105 6.79 2.83 6.09
CA ILE A 105 8.03 3.08 5.36
C ILE A 105 7.70 4.03 4.22
N ALA A 106 8.23 5.27 4.31
CA ALA A 106 8.02 6.31 3.32
C ALA A 106 9.21 6.40 2.37
N GLU A 107 8.94 6.59 1.08
CA GLU A 107 9.98 6.94 0.12
C GLU A 107 10.57 8.30 0.51
N LYS A 108 11.89 8.44 0.34
CA LYS A 108 12.56 9.70 0.61
C LYS A 108 11.92 10.83 -0.20
N GLY A 109 11.58 11.92 0.48
CA GLY A 109 10.90 13.07 -0.14
C GLY A 109 9.38 13.03 0.00
N LYS A 110 8.80 11.96 0.56
CA LYS A 110 7.36 11.83 0.77
C LYS A 110 6.95 11.97 2.24
N GLU A 111 7.89 12.27 3.13
CA GLU A 111 7.65 12.33 4.57
C GLU A 111 6.53 13.30 4.95
N GLU A 112 6.51 14.49 4.34
CA GLU A 112 5.48 15.50 4.63
C GLU A 112 4.08 15.02 4.32
N PHE A 113 3.92 14.29 3.22
CA PHE A 113 2.62 13.71 2.84
C PHE A 113 2.11 12.79 3.97
N TYR A 114 2.97 11.93 4.49
CA TYR A 114 2.58 10.99 5.53
C TYR A 114 2.38 11.66 6.89
N ILE A 115 3.16 12.67 7.20
CA ILE A 115 2.97 13.46 8.42
C ILE A 115 1.58 14.09 8.44
N LYS A 116 1.11 14.62 7.31
CA LYS A 116 -0.23 15.17 7.19
C LYS A 116 -1.33 14.12 7.39
N LYS A 117 -1.02 12.85 7.19
CA LYS A 117 -1.96 11.75 7.42
C LYS A 117 -1.89 11.22 8.86
N GLY A 118 -1.06 11.80 9.72
CA GLY A 118 -0.98 11.45 11.13
C GLY A 118 0.19 10.56 11.51
N PHE A 119 1.15 10.40 10.63
CA PHE A 119 2.36 9.60 10.91
C PHE A 119 3.53 10.43 11.40
#